data_e9b2e1c47b590713528e02d1257fbb8d
#
_entry.id   e9b2e1c47b590713528e02d1257fbb8d
#
_cell.length_a   1.000
_cell.length_b   1.000
_cell.length_c   1.000
_cell.angle_alpha   90.00
_cell.angle_beta   90.00
_cell.angle_gamma   90.00
#
_symmetry.space_group_name_H-M   'P 1'
#
loop_
_entity.id
_entity.type
_entity.pdbx_description
1 polymer ?
#
loop_
_entity_poly.entity_id
_entity_poly.type
_entity_poly.pdbx_seq_one_letter_code
_entity_poly.pdbx_strand_id
1 'polypeptide(L)'
;MNGKWTRREFLTATGQAGATAAIWSAIPLPALAEWIAQDPRVAATPVVDKGFAAARRIGEGVYATVSDTSKGLQTMCNGGFLAGREGALLFEGHYQPAGAAFELEALRMVTQAPVRGAVNSHYHFDHTFGNAFYGAQGIPIWAHAKTQASMHERYALLQSKDRAEVLGAAEKSVREAKSDVVKQHAESDLRAMTFLAGAVESTVLAMPNKPLDPAKLPTTVDLGGVKVALEAHPGHTPTDIIARVPEQNLTFAGDLIFNGSYPVSFDADMPAWRNVLRTFAGYGADALFVPGHGQLCGQEGVARLAAVLDDLGEHSEKLFQAGVPAAEAAHRYVIPEKFKSLGMFAWGFCIGGAVQSYYASFAKGKAPAKRPAKKSGE
;
A
#
# COMPACT_ATOMS: atom_id res chain seq x y z
N MET A 1 -27.77 -16.33 -7.62
CA MET A 1 -27.86 -17.03 -6.33
C MET A 1 -27.37 -16.06 -5.26
N ASN A 2 -28.30 -15.50 -4.46
CA ASN A 2 -28.00 -14.50 -3.44
C ASN A 2 -27.54 -15.20 -2.15
N GLY A 3 -26.25 -15.51 -2.06
CA GLY A 3 -25.65 -16.05 -0.85
C GLY A 3 -25.43 -14.94 0.18
N LYS A 4 -26.35 -14.76 1.10
CA LYS A 4 -26.09 -13.97 2.32
C LYS A 4 -25.22 -14.83 3.23
N TRP A 5 -24.02 -14.35 3.52
CA TRP A 5 -23.14 -14.97 4.50
C TRP A 5 -23.84 -15.03 5.85
N THR A 6 -23.89 -16.20 6.48
CA THR A 6 -24.36 -16.32 7.85
C THR A 6 -23.23 -15.89 8.80
N ARG A 7 -23.58 -15.38 9.98
CA ARG A 7 -22.63 -15.00 11.03
C ARG A 7 -21.61 -16.10 11.36
N ARG A 8 -21.99 -17.36 11.15
CA ARG A 8 -21.16 -18.55 11.41
C ARG A 8 -20.16 -18.82 10.28
N GLU A 9 -20.53 -18.64 9.03
CA GLU A 9 -19.63 -18.75 7.86
C GLU A 9 -18.59 -17.61 7.86
N PHE A 10 -18.99 -16.43 8.31
CA PHE A 10 -18.12 -15.29 8.55
C PHE A 10 -17.04 -15.59 9.62
N LEU A 11 -17.40 -16.25 10.72
CA LEU A 11 -16.49 -16.56 11.83
C LEU A 11 -15.57 -17.77 11.56
N THR A 12 -15.96 -18.72 10.69
CA THR A 12 -15.10 -19.86 10.33
C THR A 12 -14.01 -19.51 9.33
N ALA A 13 -14.18 -18.48 8.49
CA ALA A 13 -13.14 -17.98 7.60
C ALA A 13 -11.99 -17.29 8.35
N THR A 14 -12.18 -16.90 9.62
CA THR A 14 -11.17 -16.21 10.44
C THR A 14 -10.26 -17.15 11.26
N GLY A 15 -10.45 -18.46 11.19
CA GLY A 15 -9.84 -19.45 12.11
C GLY A 15 -8.42 -19.93 11.80
N GLN A 16 -7.75 -19.51 10.71
CA GLN A 16 -6.41 -20.01 10.33
C GLN A 16 -5.25 -19.04 10.55
N ALA A 17 -5.37 -18.11 11.50
CA ALA A 17 -4.41 -17.02 11.73
C ALA A 17 -3.11 -17.42 12.48
N GLY A 18 -2.84 -18.71 12.71
CA GLY A 18 -1.77 -19.12 13.63
C GLY A 18 -0.33 -19.05 13.12
N ALA A 19 -0.08 -18.96 11.81
CA ALA A 19 1.28 -19.12 11.24
C ALA A 19 1.85 -17.87 10.54
N THR A 20 1.08 -16.81 10.38
CA THR A 20 1.42 -15.65 9.52
C THR A 20 1.89 -14.41 10.26
N ALA A 21 1.82 -14.36 11.59
CA ALA A 21 2.22 -13.20 12.41
C ALA A 21 3.73 -12.86 12.32
N ALA A 22 4.57 -13.76 11.82
CA ALA A 22 6.02 -13.59 11.81
C ALA A 22 6.55 -12.68 10.68
N ILE A 23 5.72 -12.34 9.67
CA ILE A 23 6.18 -11.59 8.48
C ILE A 23 6.22 -10.07 8.76
N TRP A 24 5.27 -9.56 9.53
CA TRP A 24 5.20 -8.14 9.91
C TRP A 24 5.57 -7.83 11.37
N SER A 25 5.85 -8.86 12.18
CA SER A 25 6.15 -8.71 13.63
C SER A 25 7.44 -7.95 13.94
N ALA A 26 8.20 -7.55 12.93
CA ALA A 26 9.44 -6.80 13.10
C ALA A 26 9.29 -5.26 12.92
N ILE A 27 8.08 -4.72 12.75
CA ILE A 27 7.90 -3.27 12.76
C ILE A 27 7.71 -2.85 14.22
N PRO A 28 8.75 -2.26 14.88
CA PRO A 28 8.53 -1.66 16.18
C PRO A 28 7.62 -0.47 15.96
N LEU A 29 6.37 -0.60 16.37
CA LEU A 29 5.45 0.53 16.44
C LEU A 29 5.98 1.46 17.53
N PRO A 30 6.57 2.65 17.23
CA PRO A 30 6.67 3.69 18.23
C PRO A 30 5.26 3.88 18.75
N ALA A 31 5.11 3.92 20.06
CA ALA A 31 3.79 3.87 20.68
C ALA A 31 2.88 4.91 20.03
N LEU A 32 1.71 4.48 19.54
CA LEU A 32 0.64 5.37 19.06
C LEU A 32 0.39 6.53 20.07
N ALA A 33 0.65 6.26 21.35
CA ALA A 33 0.60 7.23 22.44
C ALA A 33 1.55 8.45 22.26
N GLU A 34 2.75 8.26 21.74
CA GLU A 34 3.70 9.36 21.54
C GLU A 34 3.24 10.28 20.40
N TRP A 35 2.66 9.70 19.36
CA TRP A 35 2.17 10.46 18.21
C TRP A 35 0.85 11.20 18.52
N ILE A 36 -0.08 10.57 19.25
CA ILE A 36 -1.33 11.19 19.75
C ILE A 36 -1.01 12.45 20.58
N ALA A 37 0.09 12.44 21.32
CA ALA A 37 0.54 13.58 22.10
C ALA A 37 1.10 14.74 21.23
N GLN A 38 1.44 14.50 19.97
CA GLN A 38 2.10 15.48 19.10
C GLN A 38 1.15 16.26 18.19
N ASP A 39 0.01 15.67 17.76
CA ASP A 39 -0.98 16.37 16.94
C ASP A 39 -2.33 16.47 17.66
N PRO A 40 -2.76 17.69 18.02
CA PRO A 40 -4.01 17.91 18.78
C PRO A 40 -5.27 17.53 18.00
N ARG A 41 -5.19 17.32 16.69
CA ARG A 41 -6.33 16.85 15.87
C ARG A 41 -6.66 15.39 16.14
N VAL A 42 -5.66 14.59 16.54
CA VAL A 42 -5.81 13.16 16.77
C VAL A 42 -6.44 12.89 18.14
N ALA A 43 -7.66 12.35 18.13
CA ALA A 43 -8.37 12.02 19.36
C ALA A 43 -7.63 10.93 20.16
N ALA A 44 -7.41 11.17 21.45
CA ALA A 44 -6.77 10.20 22.33
C ALA A 44 -7.56 8.89 22.46
N THR A 45 -8.91 9.00 22.51
CA THR A 45 -9.79 7.84 22.60
C THR A 45 -10.26 7.41 21.21
N PRO A 46 -10.11 6.13 20.82
CA PRO A 46 -10.65 5.62 19.57
C PRO A 46 -12.19 5.55 19.62
N VAL A 47 -12.82 5.65 18.44
CA VAL A 47 -14.26 5.37 18.28
C VAL A 47 -14.51 3.85 18.45
N VAL A 48 -13.64 3.05 17.86
CA VAL A 48 -13.62 1.58 17.98
C VAL A 48 -12.17 1.12 18.06
N ASP A 49 -11.89 0.16 18.93
CA ASP A 49 -10.62 -0.55 19.04
C ASP A 49 -10.89 -2.05 19.16
N LYS A 50 -10.35 -2.84 18.24
CA LYS A 50 -10.44 -4.33 18.23
C LYS A 50 -9.08 -4.98 18.48
N GLY A 51 -8.09 -4.22 18.87
CA GLY A 51 -6.70 -4.66 19.02
C GLY A 51 -5.97 -4.68 17.70
N PHE A 52 -6.42 -5.41 16.68
CA PHE A 52 -5.79 -5.45 15.35
C PHE A 52 -5.90 -4.13 14.57
N ALA A 53 -6.83 -3.27 14.93
CA ALA A 53 -6.97 -1.91 14.41
C ALA A 53 -7.77 -1.03 15.35
N ALA A 54 -7.49 0.27 15.31
CA ALA A 54 -8.22 1.31 16.03
C ALA A 54 -8.63 2.44 15.09
N ALA A 55 -9.91 2.81 15.10
CA ALA A 55 -10.44 3.95 14.37
C ALA A 55 -10.49 5.19 15.27
N ARG A 56 -9.85 6.30 14.84
CA ARG A 56 -9.73 7.54 15.62
C ARG A 56 -10.10 8.75 14.78
N ARG A 57 -10.73 9.73 15.43
CA ARG A 57 -10.95 11.03 14.80
C ARG A 57 -9.61 11.76 14.65
N ILE A 58 -9.36 12.28 13.45
CA ILE A 58 -8.15 13.05 13.09
C ILE A 58 -8.50 14.45 12.55
N GLY A 59 -9.78 14.75 12.41
CA GLY A 59 -10.30 16.02 11.93
C GLY A 59 -11.81 16.09 12.08
N GLU A 60 -12.41 17.21 11.66
CA GLU A 60 -13.87 17.33 11.62
C GLU A 60 -14.44 16.41 10.53
N GLY A 61 -15.21 15.41 10.94
CA GLY A 61 -15.77 14.40 10.04
C GLY A 61 -14.71 13.49 9.40
N VAL A 62 -13.46 13.47 9.89
CA VAL A 62 -12.36 12.67 9.32
C VAL A 62 -11.81 11.71 10.37
N TYR A 63 -11.73 10.42 10.02
CA TYR A 63 -11.34 9.35 10.92
C TYR A 63 -10.31 8.44 10.24
N ALA A 64 -9.20 8.17 10.91
CA ALA A 64 -8.20 7.21 10.46
C ALA A 64 -8.36 5.86 11.17
N THR A 65 -8.26 4.79 10.41
CA THR A 65 -8.09 3.42 10.90
C THR A 65 -6.59 3.10 10.87
N VAL A 66 -6.01 2.85 12.03
CA VAL A 66 -4.59 2.47 12.15
C VAL A 66 -4.51 1.00 12.54
N SER A 67 -3.81 0.23 11.72
CA SER A 67 -3.64 -1.22 11.86
C SER A 67 -2.53 -1.56 12.85
N ASP A 68 -2.77 -2.58 13.69
CA ASP A 68 -1.75 -3.23 14.51
C ASP A 68 -1.61 -4.69 14.04
N THR A 69 -0.71 -4.91 13.09
CA THR A 69 -0.47 -6.23 12.49
C THR A 69 0.12 -7.25 13.46
N SER A 70 0.62 -6.81 14.62
CA SER A 70 1.10 -7.71 15.67
C SER A 70 -0.05 -8.40 16.42
N LYS A 71 -1.26 -7.85 16.35
CA LYS A 71 -2.48 -8.35 17.01
C LYS A 71 -3.47 -8.98 16.04
N GLY A 72 -3.22 -8.89 14.75
CA GLY A 72 -4.04 -9.51 13.71
C GLY A 72 -3.90 -8.86 12.35
N LEU A 73 -4.24 -9.60 11.30
CA LEU A 73 -4.06 -9.17 9.91
C LEU A 73 -5.36 -8.76 9.21
N GLN A 74 -6.44 -8.51 9.94
CA GLN A 74 -7.75 -8.27 9.34
C GLN A 74 -7.76 -7.01 8.47
N THR A 75 -7.12 -5.94 8.94
CA THR A 75 -6.92 -4.71 8.16
C THR A 75 -5.64 -4.75 7.35
N MET A 76 -4.51 -5.08 7.99
CA MET A 76 -3.14 -5.13 7.47
C MET A 76 -2.60 -3.79 6.97
N CYS A 77 -3.39 -3.00 6.22
CA CYS A 77 -3.12 -1.62 5.87
C CYS A 77 -3.91 -0.65 6.77
N ASN A 78 -3.47 0.60 6.83
CA ASN A 78 -4.27 1.68 7.36
C ASN A 78 -5.34 2.11 6.34
N GLY A 79 -6.37 2.75 6.84
CA GLY A 79 -7.45 3.32 6.04
C GLY A 79 -8.19 4.38 6.81
N GLY A 80 -9.50 4.42 6.67
CA GLY A 80 -10.35 5.30 7.44
C GLY A 80 -11.63 5.69 6.72
N PHE A 81 -12.33 6.68 7.28
CA PHE A 81 -13.57 7.14 6.70
C PHE A 81 -13.77 8.65 6.87
N LEU A 82 -14.56 9.19 5.97
CA LEU A 82 -14.93 10.59 5.94
C LEU A 82 -16.45 10.68 6.03
N ALA A 83 -16.97 11.44 7.00
CA ALA A 83 -18.38 11.50 7.35
C ALA A 83 -18.87 12.94 7.37
N GLY A 84 -19.71 13.30 6.40
CA GLY A 84 -20.47 14.54 6.37
C GLY A 84 -21.94 14.33 6.71
N ARG A 85 -22.73 15.40 6.65
CA ARG A 85 -24.18 15.34 6.93
C ARG A 85 -24.97 14.59 5.85
N GLU A 86 -24.50 14.60 4.61
CA GLU A 86 -25.22 14.09 3.44
C GLU A 86 -24.65 12.79 2.85
N GLY A 87 -23.51 12.34 3.42
CA GLY A 87 -22.88 11.11 2.96
C GLY A 87 -21.58 10.80 3.67
N ALA A 88 -21.07 9.62 3.40
CA ALA A 88 -19.78 9.17 3.90
C ALA A 88 -19.00 8.43 2.80
N LEU A 89 -17.67 8.46 2.88
CA LEU A 89 -16.75 7.63 2.12
C LEU A 89 -15.92 6.77 3.06
N LEU A 90 -15.68 5.53 2.67
CA LEU A 90 -14.69 4.64 3.26
C LEU A 90 -13.40 4.73 2.42
N PHE A 91 -12.27 4.57 3.05
CA PHE A 91 -10.97 4.55 2.36
C PHE A 91 -10.22 3.29 2.74
N GLU A 92 -9.97 2.45 1.77
CA GLU A 92 -9.40 1.11 1.69
C GLU A 92 -10.42 -0.04 1.80
N GLY A 93 -10.08 -1.12 1.09
CA GLY A 93 -10.78 -2.39 1.17
C GLY A 93 -10.22 -3.32 2.23
N HIS A 94 -9.03 -3.01 2.75
CA HIS A 94 -8.29 -3.84 3.71
C HIS A 94 -7.95 -5.26 3.21
N TYR A 95 -7.19 -6.02 4.02
CA TYR A 95 -6.75 -7.36 3.66
C TYR A 95 -7.88 -8.40 3.70
N GLN A 96 -8.78 -8.31 4.68
CA GLN A 96 -9.84 -9.29 4.85
C GLN A 96 -11.23 -8.64 4.92
N PRO A 97 -12.30 -9.38 4.58
CA PRO A 97 -13.67 -8.92 4.81
C PRO A 97 -13.92 -8.43 6.23
N ALA A 98 -13.24 -8.99 7.23
CA ALA A 98 -13.32 -8.56 8.64
C ALA A 98 -12.74 -7.16 8.86
N GLY A 99 -11.70 -6.77 8.13
CA GLY A 99 -11.15 -5.41 8.15
C GLY A 99 -12.11 -4.38 7.56
N ALA A 100 -12.68 -4.69 6.39
CA ALA A 100 -13.71 -3.86 5.77
C ALA A 100 -14.98 -3.74 6.65
N ALA A 101 -15.34 -4.82 7.33
CA ALA A 101 -16.47 -4.81 8.27
C ALA A 101 -16.18 -3.94 9.50
N PHE A 102 -14.96 -3.99 10.04
CA PHE A 102 -14.52 -3.11 11.12
C PHE A 102 -14.64 -1.63 10.74
N GLU A 103 -14.19 -1.29 9.53
CA GLU A 103 -14.26 0.08 9.02
C GLU A 103 -15.71 0.59 8.93
N LEU A 104 -16.62 -0.22 8.37
CA LEU A 104 -18.04 0.13 8.30
C LEU A 104 -18.67 0.19 9.71
N GLU A 105 -18.31 -0.71 10.65
CA GLU A 105 -18.74 -0.66 12.05
C GLU A 105 -18.33 0.68 12.68
N ALA A 106 -17.06 1.07 12.53
CA ALA A 106 -16.55 2.32 13.07
C ALA A 106 -17.29 3.54 12.48
N LEU A 107 -17.51 3.57 11.17
CA LEU A 107 -18.32 4.60 10.52
C LEU A 107 -19.74 4.68 11.14
N ARG A 108 -20.40 3.54 11.36
CA ARG A 108 -21.77 3.48 11.88
C ARG A 108 -21.89 3.90 13.36
N MET A 109 -20.80 3.88 14.11
CA MET A 109 -20.75 4.49 15.45
C MET A 109 -20.78 6.04 15.38
N VAL A 110 -20.43 6.63 14.26
CA VAL A 110 -20.32 8.08 14.07
C VAL A 110 -21.52 8.64 13.32
N THR A 111 -21.99 7.98 12.25
CA THR A 111 -23.04 8.50 11.39
C THR A 111 -23.91 7.40 10.78
N GLN A 112 -25.19 7.76 10.52
CA GLN A 112 -26.10 6.94 9.71
C GLN A 112 -26.25 7.47 8.27
N ALA A 113 -25.46 8.48 7.89
CA ALA A 113 -25.47 9.02 6.52
C ALA A 113 -25.19 7.93 5.48
N PRO A 114 -25.73 8.05 4.25
CA PRO A 114 -25.51 7.07 3.19
C PRO A 114 -24.01 6.92 2.86
N VAL A 115 -23.51 5.69 2.74
CA VAL A 115 -22.16 5.43 2.22
C VAL A 115 -22.17 5.62 0.71
N ARG A 116 -21.44 6.62 0.22
CA ARG A 116 -21.31 6.92 -1.22
C ARG A 116 -20.43 5.91 -1.94
N GLY A 117 -19.44 5.35 -1.23
CA GLY A 117 -18.54 4.32 -1.74
C GLY A 117 -17.38 4.03 -0.79
N ALA A 118 -16.63 2.99 -1.13
CA ALA A 118 -15.33 2.67 -0.57
C ALA A 118 -14.27 2.93 -1.66
N VAL A 119 -13.22 3.68 -1.35
CA VAL A 119 -12.15 4.02 -2.28
C VAL A 119 -10.95 3.11 -2.02
N ASN A 120 -10.52 2.33 -3.00
CA ASN A 120 -9.23 1.65 -2.92
C ASN A 120 -8.13 2.61 -3.41
N SER A 121 -7.09 2.78 -2.62
CA SER A 121 -5.94 3.59 -3.02
C SER A 121 -5.24 3.00 -4.25
N HIS A 122 -5.02 1.68 -4.27
CA HIS A 122 -4.40 0.96 -5.38
C HIS A 122 -4.85 -0.53 -5.38
N TYR A 123 -4.19 -1.38 -6.19
CA TYR A 123 -4.66 -2.75 -6.43
C TYR A 123 -4.02 -3.83 -5.55
N HIS A 124 -3.10 -3.51 -4.62
CA HIS A 124 -2.47 -4.54 -3.80
C HIS A 124 -3.47 -5.23 -2.88
N PHE A 125 -3.13 -6.46 -2.52
CA PHE A 125 -4.03 -7.43 -1.86
C PHE A 125 -4.52 -6.95 -0.49
N ASP A 126 -3.67 -6.30 0.26
CA ASP A 126 -3.96 -5.77 1.59
C ASP A 126 -4.83 -4.51 1.59
N HIS A 127 -5.05 -3.91 0.40
CA HIS A 127 -5.95 -2.77 0.17
C HIS A 127 -7.26 -3.17 -0.54
N THR A 128 -7.38 -4.42 -1.02
CA THR A 128 -8.50 -4.80 -1.90
C THR A 128 -9.18 -6.12 -1.57
N PHE A 129 -8.55 -7.06 -0.83
CA PHE A 129 -9.13 -8.39 -0.63
C PHE A 129 -10.35 -8.39 0.30
N GLY A 130 -10.52 -7.38 1.15
CA GLY A 130 -11.76 -7.15 1.91
C GLY A 130 -12.93 -6.58 1.09
N ASN A 131 -12.73 -6.19 -0.16
CA ASN A 131 -13.77 -5.63 -1.04
C ASN A 131 -15.03 -6.50 -1.16
N ALA A 132 -14.90 -7.83 -1.00
CA ALA A 132 -16.03 -8.74 -1.02
C ALA A 132 -17.10 -8.39 0.02
N PHE A 133 -16.70 -7.86 1.17
CA PHE A 133 -17.63 -7.37 2.19
C PHE A 133 -18.43 -6.17 1.69
N TYR A 134 -17.76 -5.16 1.12
CA TYR A 134 -18.45 -3.97 0.58
C TYR A 134 -19.40 -4.33 -0.55
N GLY A 135 -18.98 -5.21 -1.46
CA GLY A 135 -19.84 -5.71 -2.54
C GLY A 135 -21.10 -6.39 -2.00
N ALA A 136 -20.97 -7.22 -0.94
CA ALA A 136 -22.12 -7.88 -0.29
C ALA A 136 -23.07 -6.89 0.41
N GLN A 137 -22.58 -5.73 0.84
CA GLN A 137 -23.38 -4.63 1.41
C GLN A 137 -23.98 -3.71 0.33
N GLY A 138 -23.68 -3.92 -0.95
CA GLY A 138 -24.11 -3.03 -2.04
C GLY A 138 -23.39 -1.68 -2.05
N ILE A 139 -22.25 -1.56 -1.37
CA ILE A 139 -21.44 -0.35 -1.35
C ILE A 139 -20.59 -0.30 -2.63
N PRO A 140 -20.68 0.76 -3.44
CA PRO A 140 -19.84 0.92 -4.63
C PRO A 140 -18.36 1.00 -4.26
N ILE A 141 -17.51 0.29 -5.01
CA ILE A 141 -16.06 0.28 -4.80
C ILE A 141 -15.40 1.13 -5.89
N TRP A 142 -14.83 2.25 -5.48
CA TRP A 142 -14.20 3.24 -6.34
C TRP A 142 -12.68 2.96 -6.39
N ALA A 143 -12.12 2.97 -7.57
CA ALA A 143 -10.68 2.82 -7.76
C ALA A 143 -10.25 3.42 -9.09
N HIS A 144 -8.95 3.65 -9.27
CA HIS A 144 -8.40 4.03 -10.55
C HIS A 144 -8.88 3.10 -11.69
N ALA A 145 -9.19 3.63 -12.87
CA ALA A 145 -9.79 2.87 -13.97
C ALA A 145 -9.00 1.61 -14.38
N LYS A 146 -7.69 1.55 -14.11
CA LYS A 146 -6.84 0.38 -14.40
C LYS A 146 -6.78 -0.65 -13.27
N THR A 147 -7.30 -0.34 -12.07
CA THR A 147 -7.16 -1.21 -10.88
C THR A 147 -7.70 -2.61 -11.12
N GLN A 148 -8.88 -2.74 -11.75
CA GLN A 148 -9.47 -4.05 -12.03
C GLN A 148 -8.57 -4.92 -12.92
N ALA A 149 -8.01 -4.35 -13.98
CA ALA A 149 -7.10 -5.07 -14.87
C ALA A 149 -5.80 -5.46 -14.14
N SER A 150 -5.24 -4.56 -13.34
CA SER A 150 -4.03 -4.83 -12.55
C SER A 150 -4.26 -5.93 -11.51
N MET A 151 -5.41 -5.95 -10.82
CA MET A 151 -5.78 -7.03 -9.91
C MET A 151 -5.86 -8.37 -10.63
N HIS A 152 -6.52 -8.40 -11.79
CA HIS A 152 -6.65 -9.62 -12.59
C HIS A 152 -5.29 -10.14 -13.03
N GLU A 153 -4.46 -9.28 -13.61
CA GLU A 153 -3.11 -9.64 -14.06
C GLU A 153 -2.23 -10.14 -12.91
N ARG A 154 -2.23 -9.42 -11.79
CA ARG A 154 -1.37 -9.72 -10.64
C ARG A 154 -1.71 -11.04 -9.97
N TYR A 155 -3.00 -11.33 -9.79
CA TYR A 155 -3.44 -12.48 -9.00
C TYR A 155 -3.82 -13.70 -9.82
N ALA A 156 -3.96 -13.58 -11.14
CA ALA A 156 -4.34 -14.70 -12.02
C ALA A 156 -3.37 -15.90 -11.91
N LEU A 157 -2.07 -15.64 -11.89
CA LEU A 157 -1.03 -16.69 -11.78
C LEU A 157 -1.09 -17.42 -10.42
N LEU A 158 -1.45 -16.71 -9.36
CA LEU A 158 -1.54 -17.30 -8.01
C LEU A 158 -2.85 -18.07 -7.79
N GLN A 159 -3.87 -17.81 -8.60
CA GLN A 159 -5.13 -18.57 -8.62
C GLN A 159 -5.09 -19.76 -9.60
N SER A 160 -4.12 -19.80 -10.51
CA SER A 160 -4.03 -20.75 -11.60
C SER A 160 -3.20 -21.99 -11.24
N LYS A 161 -3.13 -22.94 -12.21
CA LYS A 161 -2.24 -24.12 -12.14
C LYS A 161 -0.76 -23.73 -12.07
N ASP A 162 -0.41 -22.52 -12.48
CA ASP A 162 0.96 -22.00 -12.54
C ASP A 162 1.48 -21.56 -11.16
N ARG A 163 0.62 -21.56 -10.12
CA ARG A 163 1.01 -21.27 -8.73
C ARG A 163 2.22 -22.10 -8.28
N ALA A 164 2.21 -23.40 -8.57
CA ALA A 164 3.29 -24.30 -8.21
C ALA A 164 4.62 -23.91 -8.89
N GLU A 165 4.55 -23.43 -10.13
CA GLU A 165 5.72 -22.95 -10.87
C GLU A 165 6.28 -21.66 -10.22
N VAL A 166 5.41 -20.71 -9.88
CA VAL A 166 5.81 -19.46 -9.21
C VAL A 166 6.49 -19.75 -7.86
N LEU A 167 5.90 -20.60 -7.02
CA LEU A 167 6.51 -20.99 -5.74
C LEU A 167 7.78 -21.80 -5.93
N GLY A 168 7.80 -22.73 -6.91
CA GLY A 168 8.97 -23.52 -7.25
C GLY A 168 10.16 -22.68 -7.73
N ALA A 169 9.90 -21.57 -8.43
CA ALA A 169 10.94 -20.61 -8.81
C ALA A 169 11.54 -19.90 -7.58
N ALA A 170 10.72 -19.50 -6.60
CA ALA A 170 11.19 -18.91 -5.35
C ALA A 170 12.00 -19.90 -4.50
N GLU A 171 11.55 -21.16 -4.38
CA GLU A 171 12.30 -22.23 -3.72
C GLU A 171 13.63 -22.51 -4.41
N LYS A 172 13.65 -22.51 -5.75
CA LYS A 172 14.88 -22.68 -6.51
C LYS A 172 15.88 -21.57 -6.20
N SER A 173 15.44 -20.33 -6.09
CA SER A 173 16.31 -19.20 -5.71
C SER A 173 16.98 -19.40 -4.35
N VAL A 174 16.27 -19.98 -3.38
CA VAL A 174 16.86 -20.36 -2.07
C VAL A 174 17.91 -21.45 -2.22
N ARG A 175 17.61 -22.51 -3.00
CA ARG A 175 18.54 -23.65 -3.20
C ARG A 175 19.82 -23.26 -3.95
N GLU A 176 19.73 -22.34 -4.89
CA GLU A 176 20.82 -21.93 -5.79
C GLU A 176 21.58 -20.70 -5.27
N ALA A 177 21.23 -20.17 -4.10
CA ALA A 177 21.88 -19.03 -3.51
C ALA A 177 23.39 -19.27 -3.27
N LYS A 178 24.22 -18.34 -3.76
CA LYS A 178 25.68 -18.48 -3.76
C LYS A 178 26.35 -17.95 -2.49
N SER A 179 25.60 -17.37 -1.57
CA SER A 179 26.10 -16.87 -0.27
C SER A 179 24.96 -16.87 0.75
N ASP A 180 25.32 -16.84 2.05
CA ASP A 180 24.34 -16.79 3.14
C ASP A 180 23.45 -15.54 3.06
N VAL A 181 23.99 -14.41 2.66
CA VAL A 181 23.24 -13.17 2.47
C VAL A 181 22.19 -13.32 1.37
N VAL A 182 22.58 -13.82 0.18
CA VAL A 182 21.66 -14.07 -0.92
C VAL A 182 20.59 -15.09 -0.53
N LYS A 183 20.98 -16.12 0.25
CA LYS A 183 20.05 -17.13 0.75
C LYS A 183 19.01 -16.51 1.70
N GLN A 184 19.43 -15.66 2.65
CA GLN A 184 18.51 -14.96 3.56
C GLN A 184 17.52 -14.08 2.80
N HIS A 185 17.98 -13.35 1.76
CA HIS A 185 17.10 -12.56 0.90
C HIS A 185 16.08 -13.44 0.19
N ALA A 186 16.52 -14.54 -0.43
CA ALA A 186 15.64 -15.46 -1.14
C ALA A 186 14.63 -16.15 -0.19
N GLU A 187 15.03 -16.49 1.03
CA GLU A 187 14.14 -17.04 2.06
C GLU A 187 13.07 -16.03 2.50
N SER A 188 13.42 -14.73 2.59
CA SER A 188 12.43 -13.70 2.89
C SER A 188 11.40 -13.58 1.77
N ASP A 189 11.84 -13.64 0.52
CA ASP A 189 10.97 -13.56 -0.66
C ASP A 189 10.08 -14.81 -0.78
N LEU A 190 10.61 -15.99 -0.52
CA LEU A 190 9.82 -17.24 -0.51
C LEU A 190 8.72 -17.18 0.58
N ARG A 191 9.01 -16.67 1.78
CA ARG A 191 7.99 -16.47 2.82
C ARG A 191 6.88 -15.54 2.35
N ALA A 192 7.23 -14.39 1.76
CA ALA A 192 6.28 -13.42 1.26
C ALA A 192 5.41 -13.99 0.11
N MET A 193 6.04 -14.71 -0.84
CA MET A 193 5.31 -15.36 -1.94
C MET A 193 4.36 -16.46 -1.45
N THR A 194 4.79 -17.26 -0.47
CA THR A 194 3.96 -18.31 0.13
C THR A 194 2.75 -17.71 0.85
N PHE A 195 2.96 -16.61 1.60
CA PHE A 195 1.90 -15.86 2.25
C PHE A 195 0.90 -15.31 1.23
N LEU A 196 1.39 -14.61 0.20
CA LEU A 196 0.53 -14.03 -0.84
C LEU A 196 -0.26 -15.10 -1.59
N ALA A 197 0.36 -16.21 -1.93
CA ALA A 197 -0.33 -17.33 -2.59
C ALA A 197 -1.45 -17.91 -1.73
N GLY A 198 -1.24 -18.05 -0.42
CA GLY A 198 -2.27 -18.46 0.54
C GLY A 198 -3.39 -17.42 0.70
N ALA A 199 -3.05 -16.15 0.69
CA ALA A 199 -4.01 -15.05 0.74
C ALA A 199 -4.94 -15.05 -0.49
N VAL A 200 -4.38 -15.22 -1.69
CA VAL A 200 -5.15 -15.29 -2.94
C VAL A 200 -6.07 -16.52 -2.96
N GLU A 201 -5.58 -17.67 -2.49
CA GLU A 201 -6.36 -18.92 -2.46
C GLU A 201 -7.57 -18.83 -1.52
N SER A 202 -7.42 -18.13 -0.39
CA SER A 202 -8.47 -18.01 0.64
C SER A 202 -9.46 -16.86 0.39
N THR A 203 -9.23 -16.04 -0.66
CA THR A 203 -9.98 -14.81 -0.91
C THR A 203 -10.93 -14.95 -2.09
N VAL A 204 -12.16 -14.45 -1.93
CA VAL A 204 -13.08 -14.18 -3.04
C VAL A 204 -12.76 -12.77 -3.56
N LEU A 205 -12.11 -12.69 -4.72
CA LEU A 205 -11.77 -11.41 -5.33
C LEU A 205 -13.03 -10.66 -5.77
N ALA A 206 -13.32 -9.55 -5.13
CA ALA A 206 -14.35 -8.60 -5.55
C ALA A 206 -13.70 -7.39 -6.20
N MET A 207 -13.94 -7.24 -7.49
CA MET A 207 -13.35 -6.17 -8.29
C MET A 207 -14.03 -4.82 -8.02
N PRO A 208 -13.26 -3.70 -8.05
CA PRO A 208 -13.85 -2.36 -8.06
C PRO A 208 -14.85 -2.21 -9.19
N ASN A 209 -16.02 -1.61 -8.91
CA ASN A 209 -17.13 -1.48 -9.85
C ASN A 209 -17.46 -0.02 -10.22
N LYS A 210 -16.69 0.93 -9.67
CA LYS A 210 -16.83 2.37 -9.96
C LYS A 210 -15.46 2.94 -10.37
N PRO A 211 -15.08 2.83 -11.65
CA PRO A 211 -13.79 3.31 -12.12
C PRO A 211 -13.69 4.82 -12.05
N LEU A 212 -12.59 5.32 -11.51
CA LEU A 212 -12.17 6.72 -11.53
C LEU A 212 -11.26 6.92 -12.75
N ASP A 213 -11.71 7.75 -13.68
CA ASP A 213 -10.95 8.12 -14.87
C ASP A 213 -9.84 9.12 -14.48
N PRO A 214 -8.55 8.78 -14.61
CA PRO A 214 -7.47 9.68 -14.20
C PRO A 214 -7.45 11.00 -14.98
N ALA A 215 -7.99 11.05 -16.19
CA ALA A 215 -8.11 12.29 -16.94
C ALA A 215 -9.15 13.28 -16.37
N LYS A 216 -10.00 12.80 -15.46
CA LYS A 216 -11.04 13.59 -14.76
C LYS A 216 -10.68 13.85 -13.29
N LEU A 217 -9.49 13.46 -12.86
CA LEU A 217 -8.98 13.76 -11.53
C LEU A 217 -8.11 15.03 -11.56
N PRO A 218 -8.09 15.85 -10.49
CA PRO A 218 -8.83 15.63 -9.24
C PRO A 218 -10.35 15.83 -9.39
N THR A 219 -11.12 15.05 -8.62
CA THR A 219 -12.56 15.25 -8.47
C THR A 219 -12.91 15.45 -7.01
N THR A 220 -13.86 16.34 -6.73
CA THR A 220 -14.30 16.63 -5.37
C THR A 220 -15.63 15.95 -5.08
N VAL A 221 -15.69 15.22 -3.96
CA VAL A 221 -16.91 14.64 -3.40
C VAL A 221 -17.31 15.49 -2.19
N ASP A 222 -18.46 16.17 -2.27
CA ASP A 222 -19.02 16.88 -1.14
C ASP A 222 -19.93 15.92 -0.34
N LEU A 223 -19.60 15.76 0.95
CA LEU A 223 -20.33 14.90 1.88
C LEU A 223 -21.29 15.70 2.79
N GLY A 224 -21.48 16.98 2.50
CA GLY A 224 -22.28 17.87 3.34
C GLY A 224 -21.48 18.38 4.54
N GLY A 225 -20.48 19.22 4.29
CA GLY A 225 -19.59 19.82 5.28
C GLY A 225 -18.17 19.23 5.31
N VAL A 226 -17.94 18.12 4.64
CA VAL A 226 -16.60 17.56 4.39
C VAL A 226 -16.43 17.41 2.88
N LYS A 227 -15.48 18.13 2.29
CA LYS A 227 -15.13 18.02 0.88
C LYS A 227 -13.86 17.19 0.71
N VAL A 228 -13.97 16.15 -0.07
CA VAL A 228 -12.90 15.18 -0.32
C VAL A 228 -12.44 15.29 -1.77
N ALA A 229 -11.20 15.67 -1.99
CA ALA A 229 -10.57 15.60 -3.30
C ALA A 229 -9.95 14.21 -3.50
N LEU A 230 -10.38 13.50 -4.54
CA LEU A 230 -9.74 12.27 -5.00
C LEU A 230 -8.75 12.65 -6.11
N GLU A 231 -7.50 12.26 -5.94
CA GLU A 231 -6.40 12.63 -6.82
C GLU A 231 -5.60 11.39 -7.25
N ALA A 232 -5.14 11.35 -8.50
CA ALA A 232 -4.26 10.27 -8.99
C ALA A 232 -2.79 10.70 -8.91
N HIS A 233 -1.98 9.91 -8.23
CA HIS A 233 -0.55 10.15 -8.04
C HIS A 233 0.25 8.86 -8.27
N PRO A 234 0.41 8.39 -9.51
CA PRO A 234 1.15 7.16 -9.77
C PRO A 234 2.59 7.26 -9.25
N GLY A 235 3.01 6.27 -8.47
CA GLY A 235 4.33 6.25 -7.82
C GLY A 235 4.65 4.88 -7.24
N HIS A 236 3.94 4.45 -6.22
CA HIS A 236 4.04 3.11 -5.64
C HIS A 236 3.48 2.04 -6.61
N THR A 237 2.37 2.39 -7.28
CA THR A 237 1.80 1.67 -8.41
C THR A 237 1.38 2.64 -9.53
N PRO A 238 1.03 2.15 -10.72
CA PRO A 238 0.43 3.02 -11.74
C PRO A 238 -1.02 3.42 -11.46
N THR A 239 -1.61 3.00 -10.33
CA THR A 239 -3.04 3.16 -10.02
C THR A 239 -3.31 3.91 -8.72
N ASP A 240 -2.31 4.57 -8.15
CA ASP A 240 -2.44 5.20 -6.83
C ASP A 240 -3.43 6.38 -6.85
N ILE A 241 -4.40 6.30 -5.96
CA ILE A 241 -5.41 7.32 -5.65
C ILE A 241 -5.24 7.73 -4.19
N ILE A 242 -5.21 9.02 -3.93
CA ILE A 242 -5.30 9.58 -2.59
C ILE A 242 -6.67 10.22 -2.34
N ALA A 243 -7.07 10.28 -1.08
CA ALA A 243 -8.21 11.09 -0.64
C ALA A 243 -7.71 12.23 0.25
N ARG A 244 -7.88 13.45 -0.22
CA ARG A 244 -7.42 14.64 0.48
C ARG A 244 -8.59 15.48 0.99
N VAL A 245 -8.47 16.03 2.19
CA VAL A 245 -9.37 17.05 2.77
C VAL A 245 -8.58 18.35 2.87
N PRO A 246 -8.54 19.18 1.79
CA PRO A 246 -7.68 20.36 1.71
C PRO A 246 -7.94 21.38 2.79
N GLU A 247 -9.20 21.58 3.19
CA GLU A 247 -9.62 22.54 4.20
C GLU A 247 -9.07 22.22 5.60
N GLN A 248 -8.66 20.96 5.83
CA GLN A 248 -8.10 20.49 7.10
C GLN A 248 -6.64 20.03 6.96
N ASN A 249 -6.07 20.13 5.78
CA ASN A 249 -4.72 19.65 5.42
C ASN A 249 -4.47 18.18 5.81
N LEU A 250 -5.48 17.32 5.58
CA LEU A 250 -5.45 15.88 5.84
C LEU A 250 -5.38 15.09 4.53
N THR A 251 -4.57 14.04 4.49
CA THR A 251 -4.40 13.20 3.30
C THR A 251 -4.34 11.72 3.67
N PHE A 252 -5.24 10.93 3.11
CA PHE A 252 -5.12 9.47 3.07
C PHE A 252 -4.24 9.13 1.87
N ALA A 253 -3.01 8.74 2.14
CA ALA A 253 -1.98 8.62 1.12
C ALA A 253 -1.85 7.20 0.53
N GLY A 254 -2.48 6.19 1.15
CA GLY A 254 -2.20 4.80 0.82
C GLY A 254 -0.69 4.52 0.88
N ASP A 255 -0.22 3.63 0.03
CA ASP A 255 1.18 3.20 0.01
C ASP A 255 2.14 4.20 -0.67
N LEU A 256 1.66 5.39 -1.00
CA LEU A 256 2.56 6.50 -1.32
C LEU A 256 3.35 6.98 -0.08
N ILE A 257 2.91 6.57 1.12
CA ILE A 257 3.68 6.76 2.36
C ILE A 257 3.75 5.44 3.14
N PHE A 258 4.98 5.03 3.44
CA PHE A 258 5.34 4.02 4.44
C PHE A 258 6.03 4.73 5.61
N ASN A 259 5.45 4.63 6.81
CA ASN A 259 6.03 5.26 7.99
C ASN A 259 6.49 4.21 9.01
N GLY A 260 7.78 3.93 9.04
CA GLY A 260 8.42 2.93 9.93
C GLY A 260 8.87 1.66 9.23
N SER A 261 8.73 1.56 7.90
CA SER A 261 9.25 0.42 7.13
C SER A 261 9.86 0.84 5.80
N TYR A 262 10.66 -0.05 5.22
CA TYR A 262 11.03 0.04 3.82
C TYR A 262 9.77 -0.10 2.95
N PRO A 263 9.66 0.71 1.89
CA PRO A 263 8.50 0.65 1.02
C PRO A 263 8.54 -0.62 0.16
N VAL A 264 7.40 -1.26 -0.01
CA VAL A 264 7.19 -2.26 -1.06
C VAL A 264 7.25 -1.54 -2.40
N SER A 265 8.06 -2.00 -3.35
CA SER A 265 8.42 -1.21 -4.54
C SER A 265 8.50 -2.02 -5.84
N PHE A 266 8.04 -3.28 -5.83
CA PHE A 266 8.14 -4.15 -7.01
C PHE A 266 7.29 -3.70 -8.22
N ASP A 267 6.28 -2.88 -8.01
CA ASP A 267 5.45 -2.26 -9.06
C ASP A 267 5.70 -0.75 -9.21
N ALA A 268 6.67 -0.21 -8.45
CA ALA A 268 6.87 1.22 -8.35
C ALA A 268 7.61 1.82 -9.56
N ASP A 269 7.23 3.05 -9.90
CA ASP A 269 8.08 3.98 -10.64
C ASP A 269 8.79 4.89 -9.62
N MET A 270 10.02 4.50 -9.22
CA MET A 270 10.74 5.18 -8.15
C MET A 270 10.98 6.67 -8.42
N PRO A 271 11.38 7.11 -9.64
CA PRO A 271 11.45 8.53 -9.98
C PRO A 271 10.11 9.27 -9.88
N ALA A 272 9.01 8.66 -10.35
CA ALA A 272 7.68 9.25 -10.24
C ALA A 272 7.25 9.35 -8.77
N TRP A 273 7.47 8.30 -7.99
CA TRP A 273 7.16 8.29 -6.56
C TRP A 273 7.93 9.39 -5.80
N ARG A 274 9.21 9.58 -6.13
CA ARG A 274 10.01 10.67 -5.57
C ARG A 274 9.41 12.05 -5.87
N ASN A 275 8.81 12.25 -7.04
CA ASN A 275 8.09 13.47 -7.38
C ASN A 275 6.80 13.63 -6.58
N VAL A 276 6.06 12.55 -6.33
CA VAL A 276 4.87 12.57 -5.44
C VAL A 276 5.26 13.03 -4.04
N LEU A 277 6.35 12.51 -3.47
CA LEU A 277 6.82 12.94 -2.15
C LEU A 277 7.24 14.43 -2.13
N ARG A 278 7.77 14.98 -3.23
CA ARG A 278 8.02 16.43 -3.34
C ARG A 278 6.71 17.23 -3.33
N THR A 279 5.66 16.72 -3.98
CA THR A 279 4.33 17.34 -3.92
C THR A 279 3.80 17.34 -2.49
N PHE A 280 3.90 16.23 -1.77
CA PHE A 280 3.47 16.12 -0.38
C PHE A 280 4.27 17.04 0.56
N ALA A 281 5.57 17.20 0.33
CA ALA A 281 6.39 18.16 1.07
C ALA A 281 5.91 19.61 0.90
N GLY A 282 5.25 19.92 -0.21
CA GLY A 282 4.64 21.22 -0.48
C GLY A 282 3.30 21.47 0.21
N TYR A 283 2.71 20.49 0.90
CA TYR A 283 1.40 20.67 1.57
C TYR A 283 1.45 21.50 2.87
N GLY A 284 2.65 21.88 3.31
CA GLY A 284 2.85 22.72 4.50
C GLY A 284 3.21 21.92 5.75
N ALA A 285 3.69 22.63 6.77
CA ALA A 285 4.25 22.02 7.98
C ALA A 285 3.18 21.32 8.85
N ASP A 286 1.92 21.74 8.73
CA ASP A 286 0.77 21.21 9.47
C ASP A 286 0.05 20.07 8.74
N ALA A 287 0.60 19.58 7.59
CA ALA A 287 0.02 18.46 6.88
C ALA A 287 0.04 17.20 7.72
N LEU A 288 -1.10 16.49 7.76
CA LEU A 288 -1.24 15.22 8.43
C LEU A 288 -1.58 14.14 7.40
N PHE A 289 -0.81 13.06 7.40
CA PHE A 289 -0.97 11.94 6.48
C PHE A 289 -1.41 10.68 7.21
N VAL A 290 -2.33 9.96 6.58
CA VAL A 290 -2.64 8.57 6.88
C VAL A 290 -1.87 7.72 5.87
N PRO A 291 -0.73 7.14 6.26
CA PRO A 291 0.06 6.27 5.37
C PRO A 291 -0.64 4.93 5.18
N GLY A 292 -0.33 4.18 4.13
CA GLY A 292 -0.83 2.82 3.98
C GLY A 292 -0.31 1.89 5.09
N HIS A 293 0.92 2.11 5.53
CA HIS A 293 1.53 1.33 6.61
C HIS A 293 2.28 2.20 7.62
N GLY A 294 2.19 1.80 8.90
CA GLY A 294 2.83 2.47 10.01
C GLY A 294 1.94 3.50 10.69
N GLN A 295 2.54 4.37 11.50
CA GLN A 295 1.79 5.38 12.24
C GLN A 295 1.45 6.58 11.36
N LEU A 296 0.40 7.32 11.75
CA LEU A 296 0.11 8.64 11.18
C LEU A 296 1.38 9.48 11.21
N CYS A 297 1.57 10.38 10.25
CA CYS A 297 2.77 11.22 10.21
C CYS A 297 2.50 12.61 9.62
N GLY A 298 3.39 13.53 9.96
CA GLY A 298 3.51 14.82 9.31
C GLY A 298 4.59 14.81 8.24
N GLN A 299 5.22 15.96 8.03
CA GLN A 299 6.28 16.14 7.03
C GLN A 299 7.53 15.30 7.33
N GLU A 300 7.78 14.94 8.59
CA GLU A 300 8.90 14.10 8.99
C GLU A 300 8.81 12.67 8.41
N GLY A 301 7.58 12.12 8.31
CA GLY A 301 7.34 10.82 7.66
C GLY A 301 7.61 10.87 6.16
N VAL A 302 7.14 11.93 5.48
CA VAL A 302 7.41 12.20 4.06
C VAL A 302 8.92 12.33 3.82
N ALA A 303 9.62 13.11 4.65
CA ALA A 303 11.06 13.33 4.52
C ALA A 303 11.86 12.03 4.77
N ARG A 304 11.44 11.21 5.74
CA ARG A 304 12.07 9.92 6.04
C ARG A 304 11.95 8.96 4.87
N LEU A 305 10.75 8.80 4.31
CA LEU A 305 10.55 7.96 3.13
C LEU A 305 11.34 8.49 1.93
N ALA A 306 11.33 9.80 1.71
CA ALA A 306 12.13 10.42 0.65
C ALA A 306 13.62 10.10 0.79
N ALA A 307 14.16 10.14 2.00
CA ALA A 307 15.56 9.79 2.26
C ALA A 307 15.87 8.30 2.00
N VAL A 308 14.92 7.38 2.23
CA VAL A 308 15.05 5.97 1.85
C VAL A 308 15.09 5.82 0.32
N LEU A 309 14.19 6.49 -0.39
CA LEU A 309 14.16 6.43 -1.85
C LEU A 309 15.43 7.02 -2.45
N ASP A 310 15.93 8.13 -1.91
CA ASP A 310 17.18 8.76 -2.38
C ASP A 310 18.38 7.82 -2.17
N ASP A 311 18.51 7.21 -1.01
CA ASP A 311 19.60 6.26 -0.69
C ASP A 311 19.60 5.02 -1.61
N LEU A 312 18.42 4.46 -1.89
CA LEU A 312 18.26 3.37 -2.85
C LEU A 312 18.60 3.84 -4.29
N GLY A 313 18.27 5.08 -4.63
CA GLY A 313 18.61 5.69 -5.92
C GLY A 313 20.11 5.87 -6.11
N GLU A 314 20.79 6.43 -5.13
CA GLU A 314 22.26 6.64 -5.14
C GLU A 314 23.01 5.30 -5.24
N HIS A 315 22.60 4.29 -4.45
CA HIS A 315 23.14 2.94 -4.54
C HIS A 315 22.96 2.35 -5.94
N SER A 316 21.75 2.44 -6.48
CA SER A 316 21.40 1.91 -7.79
C SER A 316 22.17 2.60 -8.90
N GLU A 317 22.32 3.92 -8.87
CA GLU A 317 23.06 4.69 -9.87
C GLU A 317 24.55 4.32 -9.89
N LYS A 318 25.18 4.26 -8.71
CA LYS A 318 26.59 3.86 -8.57
C LYS A 318 26.86 2.50 -9.20
N LEU A 319 26.03 1.50 -8.93
CA LEU A 319 26.23 0.14 -9.45
C LEU A 319 25.83 0.01 -10.92
N PHE A 320 24.82 0.74 -11.36
CA PHE A 320 24.47 0.82 -12.78
C PHE A 320 25.61 1.40 -13.62
N GLN A 321 26.26 2.48 -13.16
CA GLN A 321 27.42 3.09 -13.82
C GLN A 321 28.62 2.13 -13.84
N ALA A 322 28.77 1.29 -12.81
CA ALA A 322 29.80 0.25 -12.73
C ALA A 322 29.47 -1.00 -13.58
N GLY A 323 28.34 -1.04 -14.28
CA GLY A 323 27.93 -2.17 -15.12
C GLY A 323 27.49 -3.40 -14.35
N VAL A 324 27.17 -3.29 -13.05
CA VAL A 324 26.67 -4.40 -12.22
C VAL A 324 25.23 -4.69 -12.60
N PRO A 325 24.83 -5.97 -12.80
CA PRO A 325 23.43 -6.31 -13.07
C PRO A 325 22.50 -5.93 -11.91
N ALA A 326 21.24 -5.55 -12.19
CA ALA A 326 20.28 -5.09 -11.18
C ALA A 326 20.06 -6.09 -10.04
N ALA A 327 19.92 -7.38 -10.36
CA ALA A 327 19.74 -8.43 -9.36
C ALA A 327 20.93 -8.52 -8.38
N GLU A 328 22.15 -8.41 -8.89
CA GLU A 328 23.37 -8.40 -8.08
C GLU A 328 23.48 -7.10 -7.27
N ALA A 329 23.12 -5.96 -7.87
CA ALA A 329 23.11 -4.67 -7.19
C ALA A 329 22.14 -4.66 -6.00
N ALA A 330 20.96 -5.27 -6.14
CA ALA A 330 20.01 -5.42 -5.05
C ALA A 330 20.59 -6.22 -3.87
N HIS A 331 21.33 -7.30 -4.14
CA HIS A 331 21.98 -8.09 -3.08
C HIS A 331 23.20 -7.42 -2.44
N ARG A 332 23.79 -6.42 -3.12
CA ARG A 332 24.91 -5.61 -2.59
C ARG A 332 24.46 -4.41 -1.75
N TYR A 333 23.17 -4.14 -1.67
CA TYR A 333 22.68 -3.07 -0.82
C TYR A 333 22.88 -3.44 0.65
N VAL A 334 23.50 -2.51 1.40
CA VAL A 334 23.69 -2.63 2.84
C VAL A 334 22.83 -1.57 3.50
N ILE A 335 21.91 -2.02 4.36
CA ILE A 335 21.03 -1.11 5.09
C ILE A 335 21.86 -0.14 5.95
N PRO A 336 21.78 1.18 5.67
CA PRO A 336 22.47 2.19 6.47
C PRO A 336 22.01 2.18 7.94
N GLU A 337 22.89 2.57 8.86
CA GLU A 337 22.59 2.61 10.29
C GLU A 337 21.30 3.39 10.60
N LYS A 338 21.13 4.55 9.95
CA LYS A 338 19.93 5.42 10.10
C LYS A 338 18.60 4.76 9.70
N PHE A 339 18.64 3.63 8.97
CA PHE A 339 17.45 2.92 8.51
C PHE A 339 17.31 1.51 9.08
N LYS A 340 18.20 1.06 9.97
CA LYS A 340 18.16 -0.29 10.57
C LYS A 340 16.91 -0.57 11.41
N SER A 341 16.28 0.48 11.94
CA SER A 341 15.05 0.35 12.71
C SER A 341 13.80 0.18 11.83
N LEU A 342 13.92 0.35 10.52
CA LEU A 342 12.78 0.19 9.61
C LEU A 342 12.45 -1.29 9.40
N GLY A 343 11.17 -1.62 9.50
CA GLY A 343 10.66 -2.92 9.11
C GLY A 343 10.82 -3.19 7.60
N MET A 344 10.73 -4.46 7.21
CA MET A 344 10.79 -4.85 5.80
C MET A 344 9.87 -6.05 5.55
N PHE A 345 9.04 -5.98 4.51
CA PHE A 345 8.17 -7.09 4.15
C PHE A 345 8.96 -8.26 3.56
N ALA A 346 9.71 -8.01 2.49
CA ALA A 346 10.63 -8.96 1.88
C ALA A 346 11.69 -8.23 1.07
N TRP A 347 12.87 -8.84 0.90
CA TRP A 347 14.01 -8.18 0.25
C TRP A 347 13.73 -7.82 -1.21
N GLY A 348 13.29 -8.79 -2.00
CA GLY A 348 12.99 -8.61 -3.42
C GLY A 348 11.84 -7.64 -3.66
N PHE A 349 10.85 -7.64 -2.76
CA PHE A 349 9.69 -6.74 -2.85
C PHE A 349 10.05 -5.28 -2.52
N CYS A 350 10.94 -5.07 -1.59
CA CYS A 350 11.33 -3.74 -1.14
C CYS A 350 12.58 -3.24 -1.88
N ILE A 351 13.71 -3.92 -1.69
CA ILE A 351 15.01 -3.48 -2.24
C ILE A 351 15.16 -3.89 -3.71
N GLY A 352 14.83 -5.15 -4.03
CA GLY A 352 14.92 -5.68 -5.39
C GLY A 352 14.08 -4.88 -6.38
N GLY A 353 12.83 -4.60 -6.03
CA GLY A 353 11.90 -3.80 -6.83
C GLY A 353 12.41 -2.37 -7.06
N ALA A 354 12.87 -1.70 -5.99
CA ALA A 354 13.40 -0.35 -6.08
C ALA A 354 14.62 -0.27 -7.02
N VAL A 355 15.59 -1.17 -6.85
CA VAL A 355 16.78 -1.23 -7.69
C VAL A 355 16.40 -1.48 -9.16
N GLN A 356 15.50 -2.42 -9.44
CA GLN A 356 15.02 -2.69 -10.80
C GLN A 356 14.35 -1.47 -11.44
N SER A 357 13.51 -0.76 -10.70
CA SER A 357 12.83 0.45 -11.18
C SER A 357 13.82 1.57 -11.51
N TYR A 358 14.81 1.82 -10.63
CA TYR A 358 15.86 2.80 -10.92
C TYR A 358 16.71 2.40 -12.14
N TYR A 359 17.12 1.14 -12.25
CA TYR A 359 17.86 0.63 -13.42
C TYR A 359 17.07 0.81 -14.71
N ALA A 360 15.77 0.53 -14.70
CA ALA A 360 14.91 0.75 -15.86
C ALA A 360 14.85 2.24 -16.26
N SER A 361 14.81 3.14 -15.29
CA SER A 361 14.81 4.58 -15.54
C SER A 361 16.12 5.08 -16.13
N PHE A 362 17.28 4.61 -15.61
CA PHE A 362 18.60 4.96 -16.11
C PHE A 362 18.84 4.44 -17.53
N ALA A 363 18.34 3.23 -17.84
CA ALA A 363 18.44 2.67 -19.18
C ALA A 363 17.65 3.48 -20.22
N LYS A 364 16.47 4.00 -19.86
CA LYS A 364 15.67 4.89 -20.73
C LYS A 364 16.40 6.21 -21.03
N GLY A 365 17.08 6.79 -20.04
CA GLY A 365 17.87 8.03 -20.21
C GLY A 365 19.14 7.84 -21.03
N LYS A 366 19.66 6.60 -21.15
CA LYS A 366 20.85 6.25 -21.95
C LYS A 366 20.51 5.64 -23.31
N ALA A 367 19.25 5.66 -23.76
CA ALA A 367 18.91 5.16 -25.10
C ALA A 367 19.84 5.82 -26.14
N PRO A 368 20.58 5.03 -26.97
CA PRO A 368 21.57 5.59 -27.90
C PRO A 368 20.87 6.54 -28.86
N ALA A 369 21.47 7.70 -29.06
CA ALA A 369 21.11 8.59 -30.15
C ALA A 369 21.05 7.76 -31.43
N LYS A 370 19.91 7.79 -32.14
CA LYS A 370 19.73 7.05 -33.41
C LYS A 370 20.97 7.25 -34.24
N ARG A 371 21.68 6.14 -34.54
CA ARG A 371 22.77 6.16 -35.52
C ARG A 371 22.25 6.88 -36.77
N PRO A 372 22.92 7.91 -37.25
CA PRO A 372 22.55 8.55 -38.51
C PRO A 372 22.52 7.45 -39.59
N ALA A 373 21.42 7.38 -40.32
CA ALA A 373 21.27 6.47 -41.45
C ALA A 373 22.51 6.65 -42.34
N LYS A 374 23.28 5.57 -42.60
CA LYS A 374 24.30 5.58 -43.65
C LYS A 374 23.62 6.03 -44.93
N LYS A 375 23.99 7.23 -45.41
CA LYS A 375 23.67 7.63 -46.78
C LYS A 375 24.28 6.55 -47.67
N SER A 376 23.43 5.77 -48.33
CA SER A 376 23.78 5.04 -49.53
C SER A 376 24.06 6.10 -50.58
N GLY A 377 25.29 6.43 -50.71
CA GLY A 377 25.82 7.31 -51.77
C GLY A 377 26.72 6.47 -52.65
N GLU A 378 26.28 6.44 -53.87
CA GLU A 378 27.01 6.28 -55.12
C GLU A 378 28.19 5.29 -55.17
#